data_6f8340961cba5e2597cf295787eceedd
#
_entry.id   6f8340961cba5e2597cf295787eceedd
#
_cell.length_a   1.000
_cell.length_b   1.000
_cell.length_c   1.000
_cell.angle_alpha   90.00
_cell.angle_beta   90.00
_cell.angle_gamma   90.00
#
_symmetry.space_group_name_H-M   'P 1'
#
loop_
_entity.id
_entity.type
_entity.pdbx_description
1 polymer ?
#
loop_
_entity_poly.entity_id
_entity_poly.type
_entity_poly.pdbx_seq_one_letter_code
_entity_poly.pdbx_strand_id
1 'polypeptide(L)'
;MIKRIVKLEIQADKAADFQNIFEESKMKILAREGCFHVELLRCVSPDNIFFTFSLWETEDALNAYRRSEMFGQVWPMTKALLTKPAEAWSTQLDNAPWQ
;
A
#
# COMPACT_ATOMS: atom_id res chain seq x y z
N MET A 1 12.53 -9.99 -5.65
CA MET A 1 11.39 -9.62 -4.79
C MET A 1 11.08 -8.14 -4.96
N ILE A 2 9.82 -7.83 -5.10
CA ILE A 2 9.37 -6.45 -5.27
C ILE A 2 8.99 -5.86 -3.92
N LYS A 3 9.54 -4.70 -3.60
CA LYS A 3 9.19 -3.91 -2.42
C LYS A 3 8.34 -2.75 -2.89
N ARG A 4 7.02 -2.86 -2.67
CA ARG A 4 6.05 -1.88 -3.15
C ARG A 4 5.82 -0.82 -2.08
N ILE A 5 5.98 0.44 -2.45
CA ILE A 5 5.78 1.58 -1.56
C ILE A 5 4.70 2.47 -2.16
N VAL A 6 3.66 2.77 -1.38
CA VAL A 6 2.59 3.67 -1.79
C VAL A 6 2.46 4.78 -0.78
N LYS A 7 2.51 6.02 -1.24
CA LYS A 7 2.32 7.21 -0.40
C LYS A 7 0.89 7.72 -0.57
N LEU A 8 0.22 7.92 0.56
CA LEU A 8 -1.17 8.34 0.62
C LEU A 8 -1.30 9.53 1.55
N GLU A 9 -1.74 10.66 1.02
CA GLU A 9 -2.08 11.80 1.86
C GLU A 9 -3.59 11.79 2.06
N ILE A 10 -4.00 11.55 3.31
CA ILE A 10 -5.40 11.35 3.68
C ILE A 10 -5.95 12.66 4.23
N GLN A 11 -7.23 12.96 3.95
CA GLN A 11 -7.91 14.09 4.58
C GLN A 11 -7.80 13.96 6.10
N ALA A 12 -7.45 15.05 6.78
CA ALA A 12 -7.10 15.03 8.19
C ALA A 12 -8.16 14.39 9.08
N ASP A 13 -9.45 14.60 8.76
CA ASP A 13 -10.57 14.04 9.51
C ASP A 13 -10.98 12.63 9.08
N LYS A 14 -10.23 12.03 8.12
CA LYS A 14 -10.54 10.70 7.57
C LYS A 14 -9.47 9.65 7.89
N ALA A 15 -8.51 9.97 8.73
CA ALA A 15 -7.43 9.05 9.06
C ALA A 15 -7.95 7.74 9.67
N ALA A 16 -8.91 7.83 10.59
CA ALA A 16 -9.50 6.65 11.22
C ALA A 16 -10.25 5.78 10.21
N ASP A 17 -10.96 6.41 9.28
CA ASP A 17 -11.68 5.68 8.22
C ASP A 17 -10.71 4.92 7.34
N PHE A 18 -9.59 5.54 6.97
CA PHE A 18 -8.56 4.89 6.19
C PHE A 18 -7.93 3.72 6.94
N GLN A 19 -7.60 3.91 8.22
CA GLN A 19 -7.03 2.85 9.05
C GLN A 19 -7.95 1.65 9.13
N ASN A 20 -9.27 1.86 9.24
CA ASN A 20 -10.24 0.79 9.25
C ASN A 20 -10.29 0.03 7.93
N ILE A 21 -10.26 0.74 6.81
CA ILE A 21 -10.20 0.12 5.49
C ILE A 21 -8.96 -0.77 5.38
N PHE A 22 -7.80 -0.27 5.80
CA PHE A 22 -6.57 -1.04 5.74
C PHE A 22 -6.64 -2.28 6.62
N GLU A 23 -7.10 -2.13 7.87
CA GLU A 23 -7.20 -3.24 8.81
C GLU A 23 -8.11 -4.36 8.31
N GLU A 24 -9.24 -3.99 7.71
CA GLU A 24 -10.16 -4.96 7.13
C GLU A 24 -9.58 -5.66 5.90
N SER A 25 -8.67 -5.00 5.18
CA SER A 25 -8.11 -5.52 3.94
C SER A 25 -6.81 -6.28 4.15
N LYS A 26 -6.08 -6.01 5.23
CA LYS A 26 -4.72 -6.48 5.48
C LYS A 26 -4.55 -7.97 5.28
N MET A 27 -5.37 -8.77 5.93
CA MET A 27 -5.25 -10.23 5.86
C MET A 27 -5.59 -10.76 4.48
N LYS A 28 -6.52 -10.11 3.79
CA LYS A 28 -6.89 -10.48 2.42
C LYS A 28 -5.76 -10.20 1.44
N ILE A 29 -5.05 -9.09 1.64
CA ILE A 29 -3.88 -8.76 0.82
C ILE A 29 -2.77 -9.76 1.09
N LEU A 30 -2.50 -10.04 2.36
CA LEU A 30 -1.45 -10.98 2.76
C LEU A 30 -1.72 -12.39 2.25
N ALA A 31 -2.98 -12.77 2.09
CA ALA A 31 -3.36 -14.08 1.57
C ALA A 31 -3.20 -14.21 0.05
N ARG A 32 -2.92 -13.12 -0.67
CA ARG A 32 -2.72 -13.18 -2.11
C ARG A 32 -1.45 -13.96 -2.44
N GLU A 33 -1.52 -14.74 -3.53
CA GLU A 33 -0.36 -15.48 -4.01
C GLU A 33 0.80 -14.53 -4.29
N GLY A 34 1.97 -14.86 -3.76
CA GLY A 34 3.17 -14.07 -3.94
C GLY A 34 3.31 -12.87 -3.02
N CYS A 35 2.35 -12.64 -2.12
CA CYS A 35 2.46 -11.57 -1.13
C CYS A 35 3.06 -12.13 0.16
N PHE A 36 4.17 -11.58 0.60
CA PHE A 36 4.88 -12.06 1.79
C PHE A 36 4.75 -11.12 2.98
N HIS A 37 4.37 -9.87 2.76
CA HIS A 37 4.27 -8.90 3.83
C HIS A 37 3.44 -7.71 3.39
N VAL A 38 2.71 -7.12 4.31
CA VAL A 38 2.05 -5.83 4.11
C VAL A 38 1.97 -5.12 5.45
N GLU A 39 2.32 -3.83 5.45
CA GLU A 39 2.23 -3.01 6.65
C GLU A 39 1.83 -1.59 6.29
N LEU A 40 1.27 -0.89 7.26
CA LEU A 40 0.89 0.51 7.15
C LEU A 40 1.82 1.33 8.05
N LEU A 41 2.45 2.33 7.46
CA LEU A 41 3.29 3.29 8.18
C LEU A 41 2.58 4.64 8.18
N ARG A 42 2.73 5.38 9.25
CA ARG A 42 2.16 6.71 9.37
C ARG A 42 3.27 7.70 9.71
N CYS A 43 3.30 8.84 9.02
CA CYS A 43 4.26 9.89 9.36
C CYS A 43 4.01 10.39 10.77
N VAL A 44 5.10 10.65 11.49
CA VAL A 44 5.01 11.28 12.80
C VAL A 44 4.50 12.71 12.65
N SER A 45 4.96 13.42 11.60
CA SER A 45 4.51 14.78 11.29
C SER A 45 4.78 15.08 9.81
N PRO A 46 3.77 15.48 9.04
CA PRO A 46 2.36 15.55 9.37
C PRO A 46 1.74 14.14 9.49
N ASP A 47 0.77 13.99 10.37
CA ASP A 47 0.22 12.69 10.73
C ASP A 47 -0.91 12.20 9.81
N ASN A 48 -1.18 12.93 8.74
CA ASN A 48 -2.14 12.52 7.72
C ASN A 48 -1.48 11.91 6.47
N ILE A 49 -0.18 11.68 6.52
CA ILE A 49 0.55 11.00 5.44
C ILE A 49 0.84 9.57 5.88
N PHE A 50 0.41 8.62 5.05
CA PHE A 50 0.58 7.20 5.28
C PHE A 50 1.39 6.59 4.14
N PHE A 51 2.05 5.49 4.44
CA PHE A 51 2.71 4.66 3.44
C PHE A 51 2.27 3.23 3.64
N THR A 52 1.95 2.54 2.56
CA THR A 52 1.88 1.08 2.62
C THR A 52 3.18 0.53 2.10
N PHE A 53 3.70 -0.47 2.79
CA PHE A 53 4.88 -1.22 2.38
C PHE A 53 4.46 -2.67 2.22
N SER A 54 4.71 -3.26 1.06
CA SER A 54 4.37 -4.65 0.81
C SER A 54 5.49 -5.35 0.05
N LEU A 55 5.61 -6.66 0.27
CA LEU A 55 6.62 -7.50 -0.37
C LEU A 55 5.91 -8.49 -1.28
N TRP A 56 6.35 -8.55 -2.53
CA TRP A 56 5.79 -9.42 -3.55
C TRP A 56 6.89 -10.25 -4.19
N GLU A 57 6.60 -11.51 -4.43
CA GLU A 57 7.56 -12.42 -5.05
C GLU A 57 8.00 -11.90 -6.41
N THR A 58 7.04 -11.45 -7.23
CA THR A 58 7.28 -10.97 -8.59
C THR A 58 6.37 -9.78 -8.91
N GLU A 59 6.70 -9.04 -9.96
CA GLU A 59 5.80 -8.01 -10.50
C GLU A 59 4.47 -8.61 -10.98
N ASP A 60 4.50 -9.83 -11.53
CA ASP A 60 3.27 -10.49 -11.99
C ASP A 60 2.31 -10.73 -10.83
N ALA A 61 2.82 -11.14 -9.67
CA ALA A 61 1.99 -11.33 -8.47
C ALA A 61 1.38 -10.01 -8.02
N LEU A 62 2.17 -8.94 -7.98
CA LEU A 62 1.68 -7.60 -7.65
C LEU A 62 0.61 -7.13 -8.64
N ASN A 63 0.86 -7.31 -9.93
CA ASN A 63 -0.08 -6.90 -10.97
C ASN A 63 -1.37 -7.70 -10.91
N ALA A 64 -1.29 -9.00 -10.60
CA ALA A 64 -2.48 -9.82 -10.40
C ALA A 64 -3.34 -9.30 -9.25
N TYR A 65 -2.71 -8.91 -8.13
CA TYR A 65 -3.41 -8.27 -7.02
C TYR A 65 -4.09 -6.96 -7.47
N ARG A 66 -3.38 -6.12 -8.20
CA ARG A 66 -3.91 -4.82 -8.66
C ARG A 66 -5.06 -4.96 -9.64
N ARG A 67 -5.17 -6.10 -10.32
CA ARG A 67 -6.27 -6.40 -11.23
C ARG A 67 -7.38 -7.20 -10.56
N SER A 68 -7.22 -7.55 -9.27
CA SER A 68 -8.19 -8.38 -8.58
C SER A 68 -9.48 -7.63 -8.26
N GLU A 69 -10.55 -8.40 -8.08
CA GLU A 69 -11.83 -7.85 -7.66
C GLU A 69 -11.72 -7.16 -6.30
N MET A 70 -10.97 -7.76 -5.38
CA MET A 70 -10.76 -7.19 -4.04
C MET A 70 -10.13 -5.79 -4.14
N PHE A 71 -9.09 -5.63 -4.94
CA PHE A 71 -8.45 -4.32 -5.13
C PHE A 71 -9.43 -3.33 -5.76
N GLY A 72 -10.22 -3.80 -6.73
CA GLY A 72 -11.23 -2.98 -7.40
C GLY A 72 -12.34 -2.49 -6.47
N GLN A 73 -12.57 -3.18 -5.35
CA GLN A 73 -13.54 -2.77 -4.34
C GLN A 73 -12.91 -1.85 -3.29
N VAL A 74 -11.69 -2.16 -2.87
CA VAL A 74 -11.01 -1.44 -1.79
C VAL A 74 -10.42 -0.11 -2.27
N TRP A 75 -9.82 -0.10 -3.45
CA TRP A 75 -9.12 1.09 -3.92
C TRP A 75 -10.02 2.33 -4.08
N PRO A 76 -11.24 2.21 -4.67
CA PRO A 76 -12.12 3.38 -4.75
C PRO A 76 -12.48 3.98 -3.39
N MET A 77 -12.66 3.14 -2.36
CA MET A 77 -12.93 3.63 -1.01
C MET A 77 -11.75 4.41 -0.44
N THR A 78 -10.55 3.92 -0.68
CA THR A 78 -9.32 4.58 -0.25
C THR A 78 -9.14 5.89 -1.02
N LYS A 79 -9.31 5.84 -2.33
CA LYS A 79 -9.14 7.00 -3.20
C LYS A 79 -10.05 8.16 -2.80
N ALA A 80 -11.26 7.87 -2.35
CA ALA A 80 -12.22 8.89 -1.91
C ALA A 80 -11.73 9.67 -0.68
N LEU A 81 -10.78 9.14 0.08
CA LEU A 81 -10.26 9.76 1.30
C LEU A 81 -9.00 10.60 1.06
N LEU A 82 -8.43 10.54 -0.15
CA LEU A 82 -7.17 11.23 -0.46
C LEU A 82 -7.39 12.73 -0.65
N THR A 83 -6.38 13.53 -0.29
CA THR A 83 -6.35 14.96 -0.60
C THR A 83 -5.80 15.23 -1.99
N LYS A 84 -4.99 14.28 -2.51
CA LYS A 84 -4.37 14.34 -3.83
C LYS A 84 -4.08 12.93 -4.30
N PRO A 85 -3.76 12.73 -5.59
CA PRO A 85 -3.45 11.40 -6.11
C PRO A 85 -2.35 10.71 -5.32
N ALA A 86 -2.51 9.40 -5.08
CA ALA A 86 -1.49 8.59 -4.45
C ALA A 86 -0.27 8.47 -5.36
N GLU A 87 0.91 8.32 -4.75
CA GLU A 87 2.14 8.04 -5.46
C GLU A 87 2.57 6.63 -5.11
N ALA A 88 3.07 5.89 -6.09
CA ALA A 88 3.43 4.50 -5.88
C ALA A 88 4.69 4.13 -6.64
N TRP A 89 5.51 3.29 -6.01
CA TRP A 89 6.77 2.82 -6.59
C TRP A 89 6.94 1.35 -6.33
N SER A 90 7.37 0.62 -7.36
CA SER A 90 7.87 -0.74 -7.21
C SER A 90 9.39 -0.67 -7.19
N THR A 91 9.99 -1.19 -6.13
CA THR A 91 11.43 -1.14 -5.92
C THR A 91 11.99 -2.53 -5.72
N GLN A 92 13.29 -2.65 -5.88
CA GLN A 92 14.05 -3.86 -5.57
C GLN A 92 15.26 -3.46 -4.75
N LEU A 93 15.81 -4.42 -4.01
CA LEU A 93 17.07 -4.18 -3.32
C LEU A 93 18.14 -3.81 -4.34
N ASP A 94 18.83 -2.72 -4.09
CA ASP A 94 19.96 -2.32 -4.92
C ASP A 94 21.18 -3.15 -4.49
N ASN A 95 21.79 -3.85 -5.44
CA ASN A 95 22.94 -4.71 -5.19
C ASN A 95 24.27 -3.96 -5.24
N ALA A 96 24.24 -2.64 -5.50
CA ALA A 96 25.46 -1.87 -5.50
C ALA A 96 26.04 -1.79 -4.09
N PRO A 97 27.37 -1.99 -3.93
CA PRO A 97 27.98 -1.90 -2.61
C PRO A 97 27.97 -0.47 -2.11
N TRP A 98 27.73 -0.31 -0.83
CA TRP A 98 27.82 0.98 -0.15
C TRP A 98 29.29 1.30 0.15
N GLN A 99 29.65 2.52 -0.13
CA GLN A 99 31.02 3.01 0.11
C GLN A 99 31.10 3.80 1.41
#